data_784ea871f1638c87e43b2389ecdf0d4d
#
_entry.id   784ea871f1638c87e43b2389ecdf0d4d
#
_cell.length_a   1.000
_cell.length_b   1.000
_cell.length_c   1.000
_cell.angle_alpha   90.00
_cell.angle_beta   90.00
_cell.angle_gamma   90.00
#
_symmetry.space_group_name_H-M   'P 1'
#
loop_
_entity.id
_entity.type
_entity.pdbx_description
1 polymer ?
#
loop_
_entity_poly.entity_id
_entity_poly.type
_entity_poly.pdbx_seq_one_letter_code
_entity_poly.pdbx_strand_id
1 'polypeptide(L)'
;AAEDFGDIHALAVDALEVFPSESVLLHGIKTFLGTRIDEAILDAAAVSIAAGGPLSSVFRRVIQNRTDILKEVDTLVYEQGMGMSGWVGGRRVLIGNRHLLENHGVDVPSRDYEARYTKNNRQIVYLSTVGELSAMFVISYVADAGITKALKNMCNSGITLLVRTCDPNVTEELICQVYDLDSFYVEVMGAPAGRSYEQLIQQKSEENDAVLASNGRLEGTAFGITYCRRLLKSVRLAMVVQIVAGILGLSVAVLLALYTGVMITPILLIA
;
A
#
# COMPACT_ATOMS: atom_id res chain seq x y z
N ALA A 1 20.41 11.77 -8.26
CA ALA A 1 19.81 10.68 -7.43
C ALA A 1 19.07 11.22 -6.19
N ALA A 2 19.78 11.82 -5.17
CA ALA A 2 19.10 12.29 -3.94
C ALA A 2 18.09 13.42 -4.21
N GLU A 3 18.32 14.25 -5.19
CA GLU A 3 17.42 15.33 -5.60
C GLU A 3 16.15 14.76 -6.23
N ASP A 4 16.28 13.82 -7.15
CA ASP A 4 15.17 13.18 -7.86
C ASP A 4 14.26 12.43 -6.90
N PHE A 5 14.84 11.62 -6.00
CA PHE A 5 14.07 10.91 -4.97
C PHE A 5 13.55 11.82 -3.84
N GLY A 6 14.20 12.95 -3.59
CA GLY A 6 13.77 13.93 -2.58
C GLY A 6 12.56 14.76 -2.98
N ASP A 7 12.23 14.82 -4.26
CA ASP A 7 11.11 15.62 -4.80
C ASP A 7 9.87 14.75 -5.11
N ILE A 8 9.88 13.46 -4.75
CA ILE A 8 8.75 12.54 -4.92
C ILE A 8 7.59 12.96 -3.99
N HIS A 9 6.38 13.05 -4.53
CA HIS A 9 5.18 13.44 -3.80
C HIS A 9 4.31 12.24 -3.40
N ALA A 10 4.44 11.12 -4.08
CA ALA A 10 3.69 9.91 -3.80
C ALA A 10 4.54 8.66 -4.05
N LEU A 11 4.24 7.59 -3.30
CA LEU A 11 4.80 6.25 -3.48
C LEU A 11 3.67 5.28 -3.77
N ALA A 12 3.70 4.67 -4.96
CA ALA A 12 2.75 3.66 -5.37
C ALA A 12 3.27 2.25 -5.04
N VAL A 13 2.45 1.45 -4.37
CA VAL A 13 2.82 0.10 -3.91
C VAL A 13 1.65 -0.87 -4.05
N ASP A 14 1.95 -2.17 -4.10
CA ASP A 14 0.93 -3.20 -3.98
C ASP A 14 0.52 -3.40 -2.52
N ALA A 15 -0.75 -3.74 -2.28
CA ALA A 15 -1.28 -4.00 -0.95
C ALA A 15 -0.55 -5.13 -0.21
N LEU A 16 0.07 -6.07 -0.94
CA LEU A 16 0.89 -7.13 -0.36
C LEU A 16 2.17 -6.60 0.31
N GLU A 17 2.68 -5.46 -0.15
CA GLU A 17 3.82 -4.79 0.51
C GLU A 17 3.40 -4.07 1.79
N VAL A 18 2.16 -3.54 1.81
CA VAL A 18 1.56 -2.89 2.99
C VAL A 18 1.15 -3.95 4.03
N PHE A 19 0.54 -5.05 3.56
CA PHE A 19 0.12 -6.18 4.39
C PHE A 19 0.83 -7.46 3.95
N PRO A 20 2.09 -7.68 4.37
CA PRO A 20 2.82 -8.89 4.02
C PRO A 20 2.17 -10.15 4.60
N SER A 21 2.67 -11.30 4.21
CA SER A 21 2.04 -12.61 4.48
C SER A 21 1.66 -12.88 5.92
N GLU A 22 2.38 -12.29 6.88
CA GLU A 22 2.13 -12.47 8.31
C GLU A 22 1.14 -11.47 8.90
N SER A 23 0.83 -10.40 8.16
CA SER A 23 -0.06 -9.32 8.59
C SER A 23 -1.54 -9.64 8.41
N VAL A 24 -1.91 -10.69 7.69
CA VAL A 24 -3.30 -11.09 7.51
C VAL A 24 -3.55 -12.44 8.18
N LEU A 25 -4.50 -12.46 9.13
CA LEU A 25 -4.80 -13.62 9.96
C LEU A 25 -6.20 -14.14 9.66
N LEU A 26 -6.32 -15.46 9.47
CA LEU A 26 -7.60 -16.16 9.39
C LEU A 26 -8.02 -16.62 10.79
N HIS A 27 -9.17 -16.17 11.26
CA HIS A 27 -9.72 -16.50 12.57
C HIS A 27 -10.75 -17.63 12.54
N GLY A 28 -11.44 -17.78 11.41
CA GLY A 28 -12.45 -18.83 11.30
C GLY A 28 -13.05 -18.90 9.90
N ILE A 29 -13.66 -20.04 9.65
CA ILE A 29 -14.39 -20.35 8.42
C ILE A 29 -15.78 -20.83 8.82
N LYS A 30 -16.81 -20.30 8.18
CA LYS A 30 -18.17 -20.77 8.30
C LYS A 30 -18.68 -21.17 6.91
N THR A 31 -19.11 -22.41 6.76
CA THR A 31 -19.73 -22.91 5.51
C THR A 31 -21.26 -22.86 5.59
N PHE A 32 -21.88 -22.77 4.43
CA PHE A 32 -23.33 -22.72 4.24
C PHE A 32 -23.76 -23.80 3.25
N LEU A 33 -25.05 -24.12 3.23
CA LEU A 33 -25.71 -25.02 2.27
C LEU A 33 -25.02 -26.38 2.09
N GLY A 34 -24.47 -26.94 3.16
CA GLY A 34 -23.78 -28.24 3.11
C GLY A 34 -22.44 -28.24 2.37
N THR A 35 -21.91 -27.07 2.03
CA THR A 35 -20.58 -26.94 1.43
C THR A 35 -19.51 -27.49 2.37
N ARG A 36 -18.63 -28.31 1.83
CA ARG A 36 -17.48 -28.85 2.58
C ARG A 36 -16.42 -27.77 2.79
N ILE A 37 -15.82 -27.76 3.97
CA ILE A 37 -14.79 -26.76 4.32
C ILE A 37 -13.58 -26.85 3.38
N ASP A 38 -13.15 -28.07 3.02
CA ASP A 38 -12.03 -28.27 2.10
C ASP A 38 -12.32 -27.72 0.69
N GLU A 39 -13.51 -27.93 0.16
CA GLU A 39 -13.92 -27.35 -1.13
C GLU A 39 -13.96 -25.83 -1.09
N ALA A 40 -14.54 -25.25 -0.03
CA ALA A 40 -14.57 -23.79 0.15
C ALA A 40 -13.17 -23.18 0.22
N ILE A 41 -12.24 -23.84 0.93
CA ILE A 41 -10.84 -23.40 1.01
C ILE A 41 -10.17 -23.47 -0.37
N LEU A 42 -10.35 -24.56 -1.10
CA LEU A 42 -9.72 -24.74 -2.40
C LEU A 42 -10.25 -23.76 -3.46
N ASP A 43 -11.55 -23.52 -3.52
CA ASP A 43 -12.16 -22.56 -4.43
C ASP A 43 -11.71 -21.12 -4.08
N ALA A 44 -11.71 -20.75 -2.79
CA ALA A 44 -11.21 -19.45 -2.33
C ALA A 44 -9.70 -19.28 -2.60
N ALA A 45 -8.91 -20.31 -2.36
CA ALA A 45 -7.47 -20.31 -2.61
C ALA A 45 -7.18 -20.14 -4.11
N ALA A 46 -7.89 -20.87 -4.98
CA ALA A 46 -7.68 -20.80 -6.41
C ALA A 46 -7.84 -19.35 -6.91
N VAL A 47 -8.96 -18.71 -6.62
CA VAL A 47 -9.24 -17.33 -7.07
C VAL A 47 -8.31 -16.32 -6.41
N SER A 48 -8.12 -16.38 -5.08
CA SER A 48 -7.28 -15.42 -4.36
C SER A 48 -5.81 -15.49 -4.76
N ILE A 49 -5.28 -16.70 -4.99
CA ILE A 49 -3.88 -16.90 -5.39
C ILE A 49 -3.67 -16.46 -6.84
N ALA A 50 -4.63 -16.70 -7.72
CA ALA A 50 -4.57 -16.21 -9.09
C ALA A 50 -4.63 -14.68 -9.17
N ALA A 51 -5.41 -14.04 -8.29
CA ALA A 51 -5.51 -12.59 -8.22
C ALA A 51 -4.29 -11.91 -7.55
N GLY A 52 -3.62 -12.61 -6.64
CA GLY A 52 -2.54 -12.03 -5.82
C GLY A 52 -3.08 -11.21 -4.63
N GLY A 53 -2.22 -10.34 -4.08
CA GLY A 53 -2.54 -9.47 -2.95
C GLY A 53 -2.57 -10.17 -1.57
N PRO A 54 -2.99 -9.45 -0.51
CA PRO A 54 -2.91 -9.94 0.88
C PRO A 54 -3.68 -11.24 1.13
N LEU A 55 -4.87 -11.40 0.56
CA LEU A 55 -5.67 -12.62 0.70
C LEU A 55 -4.96 -13.86 0.14
N SER A 56 -4.17 -13.71 -0.92
CA SER A 56 -3.44 -14.84 -1.51
C SER A 56 -2.48 -15.47 -0.50
N SER A 57 -1.87 -14.67 0.35
CA SER A 57 -0.94 -15.14 1.38
C SER A 57 -1.64 -15.95 2.49
N VAL A 58 -2.86 -15.56 2.86
CA VAL A 58 -3.69 -16.29 3.81
C VAL A 58 -3.98 -17.69 3.28
N PHE A 59 -4.51 -17.77 2.06
CA PHE A 59 -4.90 -19.05 1.49
C PHE A 59 -3.70 -19.94 1.13
N ARG A 60 -2.57 -19.37 0.67
CA ARG A 60 -1.31 -20.14 0.52
C ARG A 60 -0.90 -20.82 1.81
N ARG A 61 -1.00 -20.11 2.92
CA ARG A 61 -0.66 -20.66 4.25
C ARG A 61 -1.63 -21.76 4.69
N VAL A 62 -2.95 -21.57 4.44
CA VAL A 62 -3.97 -22.57 4.78
C VAL A 62 -3.76 -23.87 3.99
N ILE A 63 -3.42 -23.79 2.71
CA ILE A 63 -3.14 -24.97 1.88
C ILE A 63 -1.67 -25.44 1.97
N GLN A 64 -0.88 -24.89 2.91
CA GLN A 64 0.53 -25.25 3.13
C GLN A 64 1.40 -25.09 1.86
N ASN A 65 1.14 -24.05 1.06
CA ASN A 65 1.77 -23.77 -0.24
C ASN A 65 1.58 -24.86 -1.31
N ARG A 66 0.64 -25.78 -1.12
CA ARG A 66 0.33 -26.85 -2.10
C ARG A 66 -0.56 -26.31 -3.21
N THR A 67 0.02 -25.48 -4.06
CA THR A 67 -0.70 -24.89 -5.22
C THR A 67 -0.98 -25.91 -6.32
N ASP A 68 -0.30 -27.03 -6.31
CA ASP A 68 -0.48 -28.18 -7.20
C ASP A 68 -1.87 -28.83 -7.13
N ILE A 69 -2.56 -28.69 -5.98
CA ILE A 69 -3.93 -29.22 -5.79
C ILE A 69 -5.04 -28.29 -6.28
N LEU A 70 -4.68 -27.05 -6.64
CA LEU A 70 -5.66 -26.06 -7.07
C LEU A 70 -6.06 -26.30 -8.52
N LYS A 71 -7.34 -26.06 -8.80
CA LYS A 71 -7.84 -26.01 -10.17
C LYS A 71 -7.40 -24.71 -10.84
N GLU A 72 -7.21 -24.78 -12.13
CA GLU A 72 -6.93 -23.61 -12.96
C GLU A 72 -8.11 -22.62 -12.90
N VAL A 73 -7.77 -21.33 -12.88
CA VAL A 73 -8.74 -20.24 -12.84
C VAL A 73 -8.77 -19.55 -14.20
N ASP A 74 -9.91 -19.65 -14.85
CA ASP A 74 -10.16 -18.96 -16.11
C ASP A 74 -10.89 -17.64 -15.85
N THR A 75 -10.61 -16.65 -16.69
CA THR A 75 -11.36 -15.37 -16.75
C THR A 75 -11.51 -14.71 -15.36
N LEU A 76 -10.38 -14.38 -14.75
CA LEU A 76 -10.37 -13.63 -13.49
C LEU A 76 -10.82 -12.17 -13.75
N VAL A 77 -11.86 -11.74 -13.05
CA VAL A 77 -12.39 -10.38 -13.09
C VAL A 77 -12.33 -9.77 -11.71
N TYR A 78 -11.74 -8.59 -11.63
CA TYR A 78 -11.72 -7.79 -10.42
C TYR A 78 -12.79 -6.72 -10.44
N GLU A 79 -13.61 -6.66 -9.40
CA GLU A 79 -14.62 -5.63 -9.17
C GLU A 79 -14.14 -4.70 -8.04
N GLN A 80 -13.80 -3.48 -8.41
CA GLN A 80 -13.14 -2.52 -7.53
C GLN A 80 -13.89 -2.31 -6.21
N GLY A 81 -13.18 -2.46 -5.08
CA GLY A 81 -13.73 -2.28 -3.73
C GLY A 81 -14.76 -3.35 -3.31
N MET A 82 -15.04 -4.34 -4.16
CA MET A 82 -16.02 -5.39 -3.88
C MET A 82 -15.41 -6.78 -3.81
N GLY A 83 -14.46 -7.09 -4.68
CA GLY A 83 -13.81 -8.39 -4.71
C GLY A 83 -13.48 -8.87 -6.11
N MET A 84 -13.53 -10.16 -6.31
CA MET A 84 -13.13 -10.79 -7.56
C MET A 84 -14.00 -11.99 -7.90
N SER A 85 -14.09 -12.29 -9.19
CA SER A 85 -14.76 -13.47 -9.71
C SER A 85 -13.87 -14.21 -10.70
N GLY A 86 -14.01 -15.52 -10.78
CA GLY A 86 -13.29 -16.36 -11.72
C GLY A 86 -14.02 -17.67 -11.97
N TRP A 87 -13.61 -18.39 -13.02
CA TRP A 87 -14.11 -19.72 -13.29
C TRP A 87 -13.10 -20.74 -12.80
N VAL A 88 -13.49 -21.55 -11.83
CA VAL A 88 -12.64 -22.59 -11.19
C VAL A 88 -13.17 -23.97 -11.62
N GLY A 89 -12.46 -24.64 -12.49
CA GLY A 89 -12.88 -25.94 -13.01
C GLY A 89 -14.29 -25.93 -13.60
N GLY A 90 -14.63 -24.90 -14.38
CA GLY A 90 -15.92 -24.73 -15.04
C GLY A 90 -17.06 -24.23 -14.14
N ARG A 91 -16.79 -23.87 -12.90
CA ARG A 91 -17.77 -23.29 -11.96
C ARG A 91 -17.42 -21.83 -11.70
N ARG A 92 -18.43 -20.94 -11.71
CA ARG A 92 -18.22 -19.55 -11.35
C ARG A 92 -18.05 -19.43 -9.84
N VAL A 93 -16.97 -18.78 -9.42
CA VAL A 93 -16.62 -18.51 -8.02
C VAL A 93 -16.50 -17.02 -7.82
N LEU A 94 -17.14 -16.49 -6.80
CA LEU A 94 -17.04 -15.10 -6.34
C LEU A 94 -16.38 -15.09 -4.97
N ILE A 95 -15.41 -14.20 -4.77
CA ILE A 95 -14.81 -13.97 -3.45
C ILE A 95 -14.72 -12.47 -3.19
N GLY A 96 -15.33 -12.00 -2.11
CA GLY A 96 -15.36 -10.57 -1.82
C GLY A 96 -16.21 -10.20 -0.63
N ASN A 97 -16.55 -8.92 -0.56
CA ASN A 97 -17.42 -8.39 0.48
C ASN A 97 -18.92 -8.61 0.16
N ARG A 98 -19.79 -8.19 1.09
CA ARG A 98 -21.24 -8.26 0.94
C ARG A 98 -21.73 -7.65 -0.38
N HIS A 99 -21.22 -6.50 -0.78
CA HIS A 99 -21.67 -5.78 -1.97
C HIS A 99 -21.42 -6.57 -3.25
N LEU A 100 -20.31 -7.30 -3.34
CA LEU A 100 -20.05 -8.18 -4.48
C LEU A 100 -21.16 -9.23 -4.62
N LEU A 101 -21.52 -9.90 -3.52
CA LEU A 101 -22.49 -10.98 -3.54
C LEU A 101 -23.90 -10.45 -3.85
N GLU A 102 -24.29 -9.36 -3.20
CA GLU A 102 -25.60 -8.71 -3.45
C GLU A 102 -25.73 -8.26 -4.91
N ASN A 103 -24.70 -7.67 -5.50
CA ASN A 103 -24.69 -7.26 -6.91
C ASN A 103 -24.83 -8.44 -7.89
N HIS A 104 -24.36 -9.61 -7.47
CA HIS A 104 -24.50 -10.85 -8.24
C HIS A 104 -25.74 -11.68 -7.86
N GLY A 105 -26.64 -11.12 -7.05
CA GLY A 105 -27.92 -11.77 -6.68
C GLY A 105 -27.76 -12.94 -5.72
N VAL A 106 -26.66 -12.99 -4.96
CA VAL A 106 -26.40 -14.02 -3.94
C VAL A 106 -26.90 -13.52 -2.59
N ASP A 107 -27.75 -14.29 -1.94
CA ASP A 107 -28.26 -13.98 -0.60
C ASP A 107 -27.15 -14.10 0.44
N VAL A 108 -26.98 -13.06 1.24
CA VAL A 108 -25.99 -13.01 2.31
C VAL A 108 -26.66 -12.90 3.68
N PRO A 109 -26.03 -13.37 4.78
CA PRO A 109 -26.57 -13.28 6.13
C PRO A 109 -26.88 -11.83 6.54
N SER A 110 -27.77 -11.66 7.52
CA SER A 110 -28.12 -10.34 8.04
C SER A 110 -26.88 -9.64 8.66
N ARG A 111 -26.91 -8.30 8.70
CA ARG A 111 -25.83 -7.52 9.34
C ARG A 111 -25.67 -7.84 10.83
N ASP A 112 -26.75 -8.20 11.54
CA ASP A 112 -26.68 -8.64 12.92
C ASP A 112 -25.94 -9.98 13.08
N TYR A 113 -26.05 -10.84 12.07
CA TYR A 113 -25.26 -12.07 12.03
C TYR A 113 -23.77 -11.76 11.83
N GLU A 114 -23.43 -10.88 10.90
CA GLU A 114 -22.06 -10.44 10.66
C GLU A 114 -21.43 -9.79 11.88
N ALA A 115 -22.18 -8.94 12.60
CA ALA A 115 -21.70 -8.24 13.79
C ALA A 115 -21.16 -9.16 14.89
N ARG A 116 -21.58 -10.43 14.89
CA ARG A 116 -21.05 -11.45 15.84
C ARG A 116 -19.60 -11.83 15.52
N TYR A 117 -19.19 -11.70 14.25
CA TYR A 117 -17.89 -12.13 13.75
C TYR A 117 -16.92 -10.96 13.50
N THR A 118 -17.43 -9.72 13.34
CA THR A 118 -16.63 -8.53 13.03
C THR A 118 -16.09 -7.79 14.27
N LYS A 119 -16.25 -8.37 15.46
CA LYS A 119 -15.66 -7.82 16.69
C LYS A 119 -14.13 -7.77 16.59
N ASN A 120 -13.50 -6.80 17.27
CA ASN A 120 -12.05 -6.62 17.35
C ASN A 120 -11.40 -6.38 15.95
N ASN A 121 -11.98 -5.51 15.15
CA ASN A 121 -11.48 -5.12 13.81
C ASN A 121 -11.37 -6.30 12.83
N ARG A 122 -12.15 -7.35 13.03
CA ARG A 122 -12.22 -8.45 12.08
C ARG A 122 -13.08 -8.06 10.89
N GLN A 123 -12.69 -8.55 9.72
CA GLN A 123 -13.38 -8.36 8.45
C GLN A 123 -13.93 -9.68 7.94
N ILE A 124 -14.94 -9.61 7.09
CA ILE A 124 -15.55 -10.79 6.48
C ILE A 124 -15.24 -10.80 4.99
N VAL A 125 -14.85 -11.96 4.50
CA VAL A 125 -14.77 -12.28 3.08
C VAL A 125 -15.74 -13.40 2.80
N TYR A 126 -16.65 -13.19 1.87
CA TYR A 126 -17.61 -14.18 1.41
C TYR A 126 -17.10 -14.95 0.21
N LEU A 127 -17.50 -16.20 0.12
CA LEU A 127 -17.32 -17.05 -1.04
C LEU A 127 -18.68 -17.51 -1.53
N SER A 128 -18.91 -17.32 -2.84
CA SER A 128 -20.06 -17.91 -3.52
C SER A 128 -19.57 -18.82 -4.65
N THR A 129 -20.23 -19.95 -4.80
CA THR A 129 -19.97 -20.89 -5.89
C THR A 129 -21.29 -21.18 -6.61
N VAL A 130 -21.29 -20.99 -7.95
CA VAL A 130 -22.48 -21.22 -8.81
C VAL A 130 -23.70 -20.38 -8.37
N GLY A 131 -23.47 -19.17 -7.83
CA GLY A 131 -24.56 -18.27 -7.42
C GLY A 131 -25.15 -18.55 -6.05
N GLU A 132 -24.58 -19.48 -5.28
CA GLU A 132 -24.99 -19.76 -3.91
C GLU A 132 -23.91 -19.40 -2.91
N LEU A 133 -24.29 -18.92 -1.72
CA LEU A 133 -23.36 -18.62 -0.65
C LEU A 133 -22.74 -19.92 -0.12
N SER A 134 -21.44 -20.11 -0.33
CA SER A 134 -20.72 -21.31 0.05
C SER A 134 -20.02 -21.19 1.40
N ALA A 135 -19.35 -20.06 1.63
CA ALA A 135 -18.60 -19.85 2.87
C ALA A 135 -18.40 -18.37 3.23
N MET A 136 -18.02 -18.17 4.47
CA MET A 136 -17.60 -16.90 5.04
C MET A 136 -16.28 -17.11 5.77
N PHE A 137 -15.29 -16.31 5.45
CA PHE A 137 -13.98 -16.28 6.11
C PHE A 137 -13.90 -15.04 6.99
N VAL A 138 -13.46 -15.24 8.24
CA VAL A 138 -13.26 -14.16 9.19
C VAL A 138 -11.76 -13.89 9.29
N ILE A 139 -11.34 -12.71 8.86
CA ILE A 139 -9.94 -12.31 8.78
C ILE A 139 -9.68 -11.04 9.59
N SER A 140 -8.43 -10.76 9.90
CA SER A 140 -7.99 -9.46 10.42
C SER A 140 -6.65 -9.05 9.82
N TYR A 141 -6.43 -7.75 9.80
CA TYR A 141 -5.19 -7.13 9.36
C TYR A 141 -4.45 -6.59 10.58
N VAL A 142 -3.17 -6.91 10.68
CA VAL A 142 -2.32 -6.54 11.81
C VAL A 142 -1.15 -5.72 11.30
N ALA A 143 -0.83 -4.65 12.03
CA ALA A 143 0.29 -3.79 11.69
C ALA A 143 1.63 -4.51 11.88
N ASP A 144 2.52 -4.38 10.90
CA ASP A 144 3.94 -4.64 11.09
C ASP A 144 4.63 -3.41 11.65
N ALA A 145 5.50 -3.59 12.65
CA ALA A 145 6.17 -2.48 13.35
C ALA A 145 7.14 -1.71 12.44
N GLY A 146 7.84 -2.41 11.55
CA GLY A 146 8.78 -1.82 10.60
C GLY A 146 8.05 -0.96 9.58
N ILE A 147 6.98 -1.52 8.98
CA ILE A 147 6.12 -0.84 8.01
C ILE A 147 5.44 0.36 8.68
N THR A 148 4.90 0.22 9.90
CA THR A 148 4.29 1.33 10.66
C THR A 148 5.24 2.52 10.76
N LYS A 149 6.48 2.26 11.17
CA LYS A 149 7.50 3.32 11.32
C LYS A 149 7.85 3.96 9.97
N ALA A 150 7.97 3.16 8.93
CA ALA A 150 8.30 3.63 7.59
C ALA A 150 7.20 4.51 7.02
N LEU A 151 5.93 4.06 7.08
CA LEU A 151 4.76 4.79 6.60
C LEU A 151 4.53 6.10 7.37
N LYS A 152 4.64 6.07 8.72
CA LYS A 152 4.55 7.31 9.53
C LYS A 152 5.62 8.32 9.16
N ASN A 153 6.86 7.90 8.97
CA ASN A 153 7.93 8.79 8.54
C ASN A 153 7.68 9.38 7.14
N MET A 154 7.15 8.58 6.24
CA MET A 154 6.81 8.98 4.87
C MET A 154 5.69 10.02 4.87
N CYS A 155 4.56 9.76 5.55
CA CYS A 155 3.44 10.69 5.70
C CYS A 155 3.88 12.01 6.38
N ASN A 156 4.67 11.93 7.46
CA ASN A 156 5.24 13.11 8.15
C ASN A 156 6.19 13.92 7.25
N SER A 157 6.72 13.31 6.21
CA SER A 157 7.53 14.00 5.20
C SER A 157 6.71 14.58 4.05
N GLY A 158 5.37 14.42 4.08
CA GLY A 158 4.45 14.90 3.07
C GLY A 158 4.46 14.07 1.78
N ILE A 159 4.64 12.74 1.91
CA ILE A 159 4.59 11.80 0.77
C ILE A 159 3.34 10.97 0.93
N THR A 160 2.51 10.94 -0.11
CA THR A 160 1.25 10.18 -0.16
C THR A 160 1.53 8.72 -0.50
N LEU A 161 0.87 7.80 0.20
CA LEU A 161 0.87 6.38 -0.09
C LEU A 161 -0.28 6.06 -1.05
N LEU A 162 0.04 5.54 -2.23
CA LEU A 162 -0.93 5.07 -3.20
C LEU A 162 -0.92 3.53 -3.20
N VAL A 163 -2.02 2.91 -2.81
CA VAL A 163 -2.09 1.44 -2.68
C VAL A 163 -2.92 0.83 -3.78
N ARG A 164 -2.31 -0.05 -4.58
CA ARG A 164 -3.03 -0.92 -5.50
C ARG A 164 -3.49 -2.17 -4.74
N THR A 165 -4.76 -2.53 -4.83
CA THR A 165 -5.30 -3.73 -4.18
C THR A 165 -6.31 -4.45 -5.03
N CYS A 166 -6.33 -5.78 -4.93
CA CYS A 166 -7.44 -6.64 -5.36
C CYS A 166 -8.24 -7.19 -4.16
N ASP A 167 -7.82 -6.88 -2.93
CA ASP A 167 -8.50 -7.27 -1.70
C ASP A 167 -9.58 -6.25 -1.35
N PRO A 168 -10.87 -6.65 -1.32
CA PRO A 168 -11.98 -5.74 -1.10
C PRO A 168 -12.01 -5.12 0.30
N ASN A 169 -11.31 -5.71 1.25
CA ASN A 169 -11.25 -5.21 2.63
C ASN A 169 -10.12 -4.20 2.83
N VAL A 170 -9.16 -4.13 1.91
CA VAL A 170 -8.09 -3.15 1.97
C VAL A 170 -8.60 -1.81 1.45
N THR A 171 -9.13 -1.01 2.37
CA THR A 171 -9.61 0.35 2.15
C THR A 171 -8.68 1.37 2.79
N GLU A 172 -8.86 2.64 2.44
CA GLU A 172 -8.12 3.76 3.07
C GLU A 172 -8.33 3.76 4.58
N GLU A 173 -9.58 3.58 5.03
CA GLU A 173 -9.94 3.53 6.44
C GLU A 173 -9.22 2.39 7.18
N LEU A 174 -9.16 1.20 6.57
CA LEU A 174 -8.46 0.06 7.16
C LEU A 174 -6.96 0.35 7.31
N ILE A 175 -6.33 0.87 6.26
CA ILE A 175 -4.89 1.18 6.28
C ILE A 175 -4.60 2.23 7.35
N CYS A 176 -5.38 3.30 7.37
CA CYS A 176 -5.24 4.38 8.37
C CYS A 176 -5.45 3.87 9.79
N GLN A 177 -6.44 3.01 10.01
CA GLN A 177 -6.73 2.45 11.33
C GLN A 177 -5.63 1.49 11.81
N VAL A 178 -5.14 0.61 10.93
CA VAL A 178 -4.13 -0.40 11.28
C VAL A 178 -2.78 0.24 11.55
N TYR A 179 -2.37 1.22 10.74
CA TYR A 179 -1.05 1.86 10.83
C TYR A 179 -1.04 3.19 11.58
N ASP A 180 -2.20 3.67 12.04
CA ASP A 180 -2.39 4.97 12.70
C ASP A 180 -1.81 6.10 11.84
N LEU A 181 -2.37 6.25 10.63
CA LEU A 181 -1.98 7.24 9.63
C LEU A 181 -3.10 8.27 9.43
N ASP A 182 -2.72 9.47 8.98
CA ASP A 182 -3.67 10.48 8.53
C ASP A 182 -4.20 10.12 7.13
N SER A 183 -5.53 10.10 6.98
CA SER A 183 -6.21 9.76 5.73
C SER A 183 -5.83 10.68 4.56
N PHE A 184 -5.35 11.88 4.83
CA PHE A 184 -4.86 12.80 3.79
C PHE A 184 -3.67 12.25 2.99
N TYR A 185 -2.90 11.33 3.59
CA TYR A 185 -1.69 10.75 2.97
C TYR A 185 -1.88 9.31 2.50
N VAL A 186 -3.10 8.80 2.49
CA VAL A 186 -3.38 7.41 2.04
C VAL A 186 -4.48 7.44 1.00
N GLU A 187 -4.23 6.79 -0.13
CA GLU A 187 -5.21 6.65 -1.21
C GLU A 187 -5.15 5.22 -1.77
N VAL A 188 -6.32 4.60 -1.94
CA VAL A 188 -6.44 3.31 -2.62
C VAL A 188 -6.75 3.56 -4.10
N MET A 189 -5.91 3.03 -4.97
CA MET A 189 -6.00 3.29 -6.40
C MET A 189 -7.30 2.78 -7.00
N GLY A 190 -8.01 3.64 -7.71
CA GLY A 190 -9.12 3.25 -8.57
C GLY A 190 -8.67 2.37 -9.75
N ALA A 191 -9.62 1.70 -10.41
CA ALA A 191 -9.34 0.78 -11.51
C ALA A 191 -8.50 1.40 -12.67
N PRO A 192 -8.70 2.66 -13.09
CA PRO A 192 -7.84 3.28 -14.10
C PRO A 192 -6.38 3.43 -13.63
N ALA A 193 -6.17 3.93 -12.41
CA ALA A 193 -4.85 4.12 -11.83
C ALA A 193 -4.14 2.78 -11.58
N GLY A 194 -4.87 1.76 -11.13
CA GLY A 194 -4.36 0.40 -10.97
C GLY A 194 -3.86 -0.22 -12.28
N ARG A 195 -4.57 -0.02 -13.39
CA ARG A 195 -4.11 -0.46 -14.72
C ARG A 195 -2.86 0.27 -15.18
N SER A 196 -2.78 1.57 -14.94
CA SER A 196 -1.58 2.35 -15.25
C SER A 196 -0.38 1.88 -14.43
N TYR A 197 -0.58 1.59 -13.14
CA TYR A 197 0.45 1.01 -12.27
C TYR A 197 0.95 -0.34 -12.83
N GLU A 198 0.05 -1.25 -13.20
CA GLU A 198 0.41 -2.56 -13.78
C GLU A 198 1.21 -2.42 -15.08
N GLN A 199 0.86 -1.47 -15.93
CA GLN A 199 1.61 -1.18 -17.16
C GLN A 199 3.00 -0.65 -16.87
N LEU A 200 3.14 0.24 -15.88
CA LEU A 200 4.43 0.83 -15.52
C LEU A 200 5.40 -0.20 -14.92
N ILE A 201 4.93 -1.10 -14.06
CA ILE A 201 5.80 -2.14 -13.47
C ILE A 201 6.24 -3.20 -14.49
N GLN A 202 5.49 -3.38 -15.59
CA GLN A 202 5.86 -4.31 -16.67
C GLN A 202 6.85 -3.69 -17.68
N GLN A 203 6.96 -2.34 -17.70
CA GLN A 203 7.92 -1.67 -18.57
C GLN A 203 9.35 -1.92 -18.04
N LYS A 204 10.27 -2.23 -18.96
CA LYS A 204 11.69 -2.22 -18.60
C LYS A 204 12.07 -0.82 -18.17
N SER A 205 12.70 -0.70 -17.00
CA SER A 205 13.33 0.54 -16.58
C SER A 205 14.31 1.00 -17.66
N GLU A 206 14.10 2.21 -18.19
CA GLU A 206 15.12 2.87 -19.00
C GLU A 206 16.34 3.14 -18.10
N GLU A 207 17.54 3.21 -18.69
CA GLU A 207 18.74 3.60 -17.95
C GLU A 207 18.54 5.01 -17.40
N ASN A 208 18.30 5.09 -16.10
CA ASN A 208 18.16 6.36 -15.38
C ASN A 208 19.40 6.60 -14.53
N ASP A 209 19.81 7.87 -14.44
CA ASP A 209 20.94 8.29 -13.60
C ASP A 209 20.67 8.17 -12.10
N ALA A 210 19.40 7.94 -11.71
CA ALA A 210 18.96 7.84 -10.32
C ALA A 210 18.60 6.40 -9.96
N VAL A 211 19.42 5.77 -9.13
CA VAL A 211 19.20 4.41 -8.62
C VAL A 211 19.12 4.43 -7.09
N LEU A 212 18.04 3.85 -6.56
CA LEU A 212 17.87 3.58 -5.14
C LEU A 212 17.99 2.07 -4.90
N ALA A 213 19.08 1.65 -4.28
CA ALA A 213 19.22 0.26 -3.84
C ALA A 213 18.50 0.04 -2.52
N SER A 214 17.55 -0.88 -2.47
CA SER A 214 16.85 -1.29 -1.27
C SER A 214 16.85 -2.82 -1.13
N ASN A 215 16.42 -3.30 0.02
CA ASN A 215 16.28 -4.74 0.27
C ASN A 215 15.02 -5.36 -0.38
N GLY A 216 14.34 -4.62 -1.25
CA GLY A 216 13.08 -5.04 -1.90
C GLY A 216 11.87 -5.03 -0.97
N ARG A 217 11.99 -4.45 0.23
CA ARG A 217 10.88 -4.27 1.17
C ARG A 217 10.44 -2.81 1.19
N LEU A 218 9.15 -2.60 1.43
CA LEU A 218 8.55 -1.27 1.54
C LEU A 218 9.29 -0.38 2.54
N GLU A 219 9.68 -0.92 3.70
CA GLU A 219 10.39 -0.17 4.73
C GLU A 219 11.70 0.44 4.20
N GLY A 220 12.50 -0.37 3.50
CA GLY A 220 13.78 0.09 2.94
C GLY A 220 13.60 1.19 1.91
N THR A 221 12.66 1.04 1.01
CA THR A 221 12.33 2.01 -0.03
C THR A 221 11.79 3.31 0.58
N ALA A 222 10.81 3.22 1.48
CA ALA A 222 10.21 4.37 2.15
C ALA A 222 11.23 5.15 3.01
N PHE A 223 12.13 4.46 3.71
CA PHE A 223 13.22 5.10 4.45
C PHE A 223 14.19 5.81 3.51
N GLY A 224 14.60 5.18 2.41
CA GLY A 224 15.50 5.78 1.42
C GLY A 224 14.95 7.07 0.84
N ILE A 225 13.70 7.06 0.38
CA ILE A 225 13.01 8.22 -0.18
C ILE A 225 12.86 9.33 0.88
N THR A 226 12.43 8.97 2.09
CA THR A 226 12.28 9.93 3.19
C THR A 226 13.61 10.58 3.57
N TYR A 227 14.70 9.81 3.56
CA TYR A 227 16.03 10.32 3.82
C TYR A 227 16.49 11.31 2.73
N CYS A 228 16.31 10.96 1.46
CA CYS A 228 16.61 11.86 0.34
C CYS A 228 15.83 13.18 0.45
N ARG A 229 14.55 13.12 0.81
CA ARG A 229 13.71 14.32 1.00
C ARG A 229 14.19 15.20 2.16
N ARG A 230 14.59 14.60 3.29
CA ARG A 230 15.17 15.34 4.43
C ARG A 230 16.50 15.98 4.06
N LEU A 231 17.35 15.25 3.33
CA LEU A 231 18.62 15.76 2.84
C LEU A 231 18.42 16.97 1.93
N LEU A 232 17.50 16.88 0.97
CA LEU A 232 17.17 17.96 0.05
C LEU A 232 16.67 19.21 0.79
N LYS A 233 15.77 19.03 1.80
CA LYS A 233 15.32 20.14 2.65
C LYS A 233 16.50 20.80 3.41
N SER A 234 17.41 20.01 3.95
CA SER A 234 18.58 20.51 4.67
C SER A 234 19.52 21.29 3.77
N VAL A 235 19.75 20.80 2.55
CA VAL A 235 20.59 21.49 1.54
C VAL A 235 19.93 22.80 1.12
N ARG A 236 18.63 22.80 0.83
CA ARG A 236 17.89 24.04 0.47
C ARG A 236 17.95 25.06 1.63
N LEU A 237 17.78 24.63 2.87
CA LEU A 237 17.91 25.51 4.04
C LEU A 237 19.32 26.10 4.16
N ALA A 238 20.34 25.26 4.01
CA ALA A 238 21.74 25.72 4.06
C ALA A 238 22.04 26.77 2.97
N MET A 239 21.54 26.58 1.74
CA MET A 239 21.68 27.57 0.67
C MET A 239 20.99 28.91 1.03
N VAL A 240 19.78 28.85 1.58
CA VAL A 240 19.08 30.08 2.01
C VAL A 240 19.86 30.81 3.10
N VAL A 241 20.35 30.10 4.10
CA VAL A 241 21.19 30.68 5.18
C VAL A 241 22.46 31.32 4.59
N GLN A 242 23.11 30.65 3.65
CA GLN A 242 24.32 31.16 3.00
C GLN A 242 24.05 32.43 2.18
N ILE A 243 22.93 32.49 1.45
CA ILE A 243 22.53 33.69 0.70
C ILE A 243 22.27 34.85 1.65
N VAL A 244 21.50 34.62 2.73
CA VAL A 244 21.18 35.66 3.73
C VAL A 244 22.46 36.15 4.42
N ALA A 245 23.35 35.26 4.82
CA ALA A 245 24.64 35.61 5.43
C ALA A 245 25.51 36.42 4.45
N GLY A 246 25.53 36.04 3.16
CA GLY A 246 26.24 36.79 2.13
C GLY A 246 25.71 38.22 1.93
N ILE A 247 24.39 38.38 1.88
CA ILE A 247 23.74 39.72 1.77
C ILE A 247 24.07 40.58 3.01
N LEU A 248 23.95 40.02 4.21
CA LEU A 248 24.29 40.72 5.45
C LEU A 248 25.77 41.10 5.50
N GLY A 249 26.66 40.17 5.14
CA GLY A 249 28.10 40.44 5.06
C GLY A 249 28.45 41.56 4.08
N LEU A 250 27.84 41.53 2.88
CA LEU A 250 28.00 42.58 1.92
C LEU A 250 27.49 43.94 2.42
N SER A 251 26.31 43.94 3.07
CA SER A 251 25.71 45.17 3.64
C SER A 251 26.59 45.78 4.73
N VAL A 252 27.15 44.97 5.60
CA VAL A 252 28.12 45.41 6.62
C VAL A 252 29.39 45.93 6.01
N ALA A 253 29.91 45.26 4.96
CA ALA A 253 31.12 45.70 4.23
C ALA A 253 30.93 47.07 3.58
N VAL A 254 29.77 47.29 2.93
CA VAL A 254 29.42 48.57 2.31
C VAL A 254 29.28 49.66 3.38
N LEU A 255 28.63 49.41 4.49
CA LEU A 255 28.50 50.33 5.59
C LEU A 255 29.86 50.74 6.19
N LEU A 256 30.74 49.78 6.42
CA LEU A 256 32.10 50.04 6.89
C LEU A 256 32.91 50.85 5.90
N ALA A 257 32.82 50.54 4.61
CA ALA A 257 33.52 51.30 3.56
C ALA A 257 33.03 52.76 3.49
N LEU A 258 31.75 53.02 3.65
CA LEU A 258 31.16 54.39 3.65
C LEU A 258 31.54 55.15 4.92
N TYR A 259 31.63 54.50 6.07
CA TYR A 259 31.86 55.14 7.37
C TYR A 259 33.33 55.40 7.68
N THR A 260 34.21 54.48 7.25
CA THR A 260 35.63 54.52 7.65
C THR A 260 36.60 54.88 6.54
N GLY A 261 36.14 54.91 5.30
CA GLY A 261 37.01 55.14 4.13
C GLY A 261 38.10 54.08 3.94
N VAL A 262 38.01 52.96 4.66
CA VAL A 262 38.99 51.88 4.62
C VAL A 262 38.64 50.86 3.56
N MET A 263 39.61 50.54 2.69
CA MET A 263 39.45 49.46 1.71
C MET A 263 39.30 48.11 2.43
N ILE A 264 38.16 47.46 2.27
CA ILE A 264 37.91 46.14 2.87
C ILE A 264 38.57 45.09 1.98
N THR A 265 39.50 44.34 2.60
CA THR A 265 40.14 43.20 1.92
C THR A 265 39.18 41.97 1.88
N PRO A 266 39.25 41.12 0.83
CA PRO A 266 38.36 39.91 0.75
C PRO A 266 38.45 38.99 1.95
N ILE A 267 39.53 39.00 2.70
CA ILE A 267 39.77 38.18 3.91
C ILE A 267 38.76 38.54 5.03
N LEU A 268 38.36 39.79 5.14
CA LEU A 268 37.43 40.27 6.18
C LEU A 268 35.97 39.85 5.91
N LEU A 269 35.66 39.44 4.67
CA LEU A 269 34.35 38.97 4.23
C LEU A 269 34.15 37.46 4.48
N ILE A 270 35.21 36.71 4.76
CA ILE A 270 35.19 35.25 4.91
C ILE A 270 35.26 34.83 6.39
N ALA A 271 35.63 35.73 7.27
CA ALA A 271 35.67 35.50 8.73
C ALA A 271 34.32 35.75 9.37
#